data_ba435375a8df85d120693ce7b0e4242b
#
_entry.id   ba435375a8df85d120693ce7b0e4242b
#
_cell.length_a   1.000
_cell.length_b   1.000
_cell.length_c   1.000
_cell.angle_alpha   90.00
_cell.angle_beta   90.00
_cell.angle_gamma   90.00
#
_symmetry.space_group_name_H-M   'P 1'
#
loop_
_entity.id
_entity.type
_entity.pdbx_description
1 polymer ?
#
loop_
_entity_poly.entity_id
_entity_poly.type
_entity_poly.pdbx_seq_one_letter_code
_entity_poly.pdbx_strand_id
1 'polypeptide(L)'
;MSLLRSSVVSLVSLSMLAGCAADAPKATAGGEVASASTAAVPTSTPVSAATPPDSTAPVTGAATTAVVDGPLAEPAPGDTVTPRLRPGRSKTDGTSFATAIRAGIRKEASWPKSPAPLPGALLPANRIIAYYGNPHSKKMGVIGEYPEQQMLGMLDRTVAAWKAAEPKTPIIPAIHLVAVVAQGAPGADNKWRRRENAQMIEKTYGWAKSKKGVLFLDIQASHSTLQEELPPLLTYLSRPDVHLGLDPEFYMHHDKEGVRPSAKIGTMKAADINYVIRTLDKLVAEKNLPPKVLVVHRFTAKMVPDAEGIRPTPRVQVVIHMDGWGPPWLKFDSYHHYVVNHPVQFTGFKLFYHNDTKKGDALLTPSELVQLRPRLNYIQYQ
;
A
#
# COMPACT_ATOMS: atom_id res chain seq x y z
N MET A 1 -30.40 -23.13 -56.48
CA MET A 1 -29.29 -23.79 -57.16
C MET A 1 -28.13 -23.83 -56.18
N SER A 2 -28.00 -24.90 -55.51
CA SER A 2 -27.28 -26.16 -55.83
C SER A 2 -25.80 -25.99 -55.42
N LEU A 3 -25.42 -26.59 -54.28
CA LEU A 3 -24.58 -27.79 -54.12
C LEU A 3 -23.08 -27.43 -54.03
N LEU A 4 -22.21 -28.01 -53.28
CA LEU A 4 -22.03 -29.25 -52.50
C LEU A 4 -20.76 -29.08 -51.62
N ARG A 5 -20.76 -29.52 -50.40
CA ARG A 5 -20.01 -30.59 -49.72
C ARG A 5 -18.55 -30.82 -50.11
N SER A 6 -17.66 -30.83 -49.10
CA SER A 6 -16.97 -32.10 -48.82
C SER A 6 -16.17 -32.00 -47.50
N SER A 7 -16.44 -32.96 -46.65
CA SER A 7 -15.70 -33.38 -45.47
C SER A 7 -14.53 -34.27 -45.87
N VAL A 8 -13.40 -34.22 -45.19
CA VAL A 8 -12.48 -35.36 -45.08
C VAL A 8 -12.01 -35.50 -43.65
N VAL A 9 -12.25 -36.68 -43.15
CA VAL A 9 -11.91 -37.29 -41.88
C VAL A 9 -10.68 -38.17 -42.09
N SER A 10 -10.00 -38.51 -41.00
CA SER A 10 -9.05 -39.63 -40.80
C SER A 10 -7.60 -39.22 -40.66
N LEU A 11 -6.74 -39.81 -39.86
CA LEU A 11 -6.79 -41.00 -38.96
C LEU A 11 -5.60 -40.95 -38.02
N VAL A 12 -5.79 -41.36 -36.80
CA VAL A 12 -5.00 -42.03 -35.79
C VAL A 12 -3.71 -42.69 -36.25
N SER A 13 -2.64 -42.52 -35.49
CA SER A 13 -1.64 -43.57 -35.27
C SER A 13 -1.06 -43.51 -33.88
N LEU A 14 -1.39 -44.54 -33.14
CA LEU A 14 -0.89 -45.02 -31.86
C LEU A 14 0.39 -45.82 -32.11
N SER A 15 1.47 -45.59 -31.38
CA SER A 15 2.56 -46.56 -31.27
C SER A 15 3.07 -46.58 -29.83
N MET A 16 2.82 -47.74 -29.24
CA MET A 16 3.41 -48.22 -27.97
C MET A 16 4.82 -48.82 -28.20
N LEU A 17 5.51 -48.97 -27.13
CA LEU A 17 6.47 -50.01 -26.64
C LEU A 17 7.77 -49.44 -26.15
N ALA A 18 7.99 -49.64 -24.90
CA ALA A 18 8.75 -50.59 -24.06
C ALA A 18 10.17 -50.06 -23.85
N GLY A 19 10.62 -49.80 -22.66
CA GLY A 19 10.86 -50.64 -21.49
C GLY A 19 12.31 -51.01 -21.41
N CYS A 20 13.02 -50.57 -20.33
CA CYS A 20 14.08 -51.36 -19.69
C CYS A 20 14.44 -50.71 -18.36
N ALA A 21 14.28 -51.48 -17.31
CA ALA A 21 14.79 -51.25 -15.95
C ALA A 21 16.17 -51.85 -15.85
N ALA A 22 16.98 -51.32 -14.96
CA ALA A 22 18.10 -51.91 -14.20
C ALA A 22 19.08 -50.77 -13.82
N ASP A 23 19.73 -50.66 -12.69
CA ASP A 23 19.88 -51.41 -11.46
C ASP A 23 20.53 -50.43 -10.45
N ALA A 24 20.16 -50.55 -9.19
CA ALA A 24 20.86 -49.91 -8.09
C ALA A 24 21.99 -50.88 -7.59
N PRO A 25 23.02 -50.40 -6.98
CA PRO A 25 23.70 -51.17 -5.94
C PRO A 25 23.64 -50.52 -4.56
N LYS A 26 23.50 -51.43 -3.63
CA LYS A 26 23.40 -51.35 -2.18
C LYS A 26 24.68 -50.88 -1.49
N ALA A 27 24.41 -50.39 -0.30
CA ALA A 27 25.27 -50.04 0.81
C ALA A 27 26.38 -51.05 1.19
N THR A 28 27.45 -50.50 1.77
CA THR A 28 28.21 -51.19 2.84
C THR A 28 28.55 -50.21 3.95
N ALA A 29 28.28 -50.70 5.16
CA ALA A 29 28.53 -50.06 6.45
C ALA A 29 29.95 -50.38 6.95
N GLY A 30 30.42 -49.57 7.88
CA GLY A 30 31.59 -49.80 8.74
C GLY A 30 32.10 -48.43 9.18
N GLY A 31 31.93 -47.97 10.35
CA GLY A 31 32.39 -48.44 11.65
C GLY A 31 33.64 -47.63 11.97
N GLU A 32 33.64 -46.74 12.91
CA GLU A 32 34.18 -46.90 14.24
C GLU A 32 34.32 -45.56 15.00
N VAL A 33 34.23 -45.68 16.29
CA VAL A 33 34.11 -44.70 17.37
C VAL A 33 35.49 -44.16 17.76
N ALA A 34 35.60 -42.84 18.08
CA ALA A 34 36.59 -42.34 19.02
C ALA A 34 36.14 -40.98 19.62
N SER A 35 35.67 -41.01 20.78
CA SER A 35 36.08 -40.47 22.09
C SER A 35 36.53 -39.00 22.17
N ALA A 36 35.72 -38.28 22.89
CA ALA A 36 35.88 -37.16 23.84
C ALA A 36 37.23 -36.42 23.92
N SER A 37 37.13 -35.07 23.87
CA SER A 37 37.95 -34.19 24.67
C SER A 37 37.15 -32.92 25.06
N THR A 38 36.94 -32.81 26.35
CA THR A 38 36.44 -31.65 27.08
C THR A 38 37.51 -30.53 27.06
N ALA A 39 37.13 -29.33 26.64
CA ALA A 39 37.90 -28.12 26.91
C ALA A 39 36.98 -27.00 27.44
N ALA A 40 37.43 -26.40 28.49
CA ALA A 40 36.78 -25.49 29.42
C ALA A 40 36.31 -24.18 28.85
N VAL A 41 35.21 -23.68 29.41
CA VAL A 41 34.64 -22.33 29.27
C VAL A 41 35.47 -21.33 30.10
N PRO A 42 35.92 -20.20 29.58
CA PRO A 42 36.33 -19.08 30.42
C PRO A 42 35.16 -18.16 30.71
N THR A 43 34.85 -18.03 31.97
CA THR A 43 34.04 -16.98 32.61
C THR A 43 34.64 -15.58 32.35
N SER A 44 33.91 -14.69 31.74
CA SER A 44 34.22 -13.27 31.65
C SER A 44 33.32 -12.45 32.58
N THR A 45 33.95 -11.73 33.48
CA THR A 45 33.45 -10.75 34.42
C THR A 45 32.73 -9.57 33.75
N PRO A 46 31.73 -8.91 34.41
CA PRO A 46 31.01 -7.79 33.85
C PRO A 46 31.84 -6.51 33.90
N VAL A 47 31.94 -5.81 32.78
CA VAL A 47 32.51 -4.45 32.71
C VAL A 47 31.41 -3.44 32.95
N SER A 48 31.72 -2.56 33.88
CA SER A 48 30.98 -1.40 34.39
C SER A 48 30.53 -0.44 33.28
N ALA A 49 29.30 0.05 33.39
CA ALA A 49 28.72 1.10 32.59
C ALA A 49 29.48 2.42 32.70
N ALA A 50 29.93 2.98 31.58
CA ALA A 50 30.39 4.35 31.48
C ALA A 50 29.28 5.25 30.93
N THR A 51 28.95 6.28 31.69
CA THR A 51 28.03 7.37 31.37
C THR A 51 28.62 8.22 30.22
N PRO A 52 27.85 8.61 29.19
CA PRO A 52 28.31 9.57 28.19
C PRO A 52 28.15 11.03 28.70
N PRO A 53 29.00 11.95 28.27
CA PRO A 53 28.97 13.32 28.71
C PRO A 53 27.83 14.14 28.06
N ASP A 54 27.31 15.02 28.88
CA ASP A 54 26.34 16.07 28.56
C ASP A 54 26.96 17.05 27.53
N SER A 55 26.28 17.22 26.37
CA SER A 55 26.62 18.24 25.40
C SER A 55 25.37 19.03 25.05
N THR A 56 25.18 20.12 25.77
CA THR A 56 24.21 21.17 25.46
C THR A 56 24.75 22.07 24.35
N ALA A 57 24.15 21.99 23.16
CA ALA A 57 24.17 23.09 22.20
C ALA A 57 22.85 23.10 21.42
N PRO A 58 22.22 24.26 21.20
CA PRO A 58 20.87 24.35 20.60
C PRO A 58 20.94 24.26 19.08
N VAL A 59 20.23 23.28 18.51
CA VAL A 59 19.96 23.24 17.08
C VAL A 59 18.60 23.88 16.84
N THR A 60 18.62 25.04 16.23
CA THR A 60 17.45 25.76 15.74
C THR A 60 16.92 25.08 14.46
N GLY A 61 15.61 24.81 14.44
CA GLY A 61 14.82 24.71 13.22
C GLY A 61 14.67 23.33 12.57
N ALA A 62 13.94 22.41 13.23
CA ALA A 62 13.22 21.35 12.54
C ALA A 62 11.82 21.26 13.16
N ALA A 63 10.80 21.22 12.30
CA ALA A 63 9.42 21.13 12.74
C ALA A 63 9.20 19.80 13.50
N THR A 64 9.30 19.88 14.80
CA THR A 64 9.00 18.77 15.72
C THR A 64 7.48 18.69 15.84
N THR A 65 6.88 17.62 15.34
CA THR A 65 5.50 17.27 15.66
C THR A 65 5.44 16.92 17.15
N ALA A 66 5.07 17.88 17.98
CA ALA A 66 4.73 17.61 19.37
C ALA A 66 3.46 16.77 19.43
N VAL A 67 3.56 15.59 19.99
CA VAL A 67 2.42 14.74 20.34
C VAL A 67 1.79 15.35 21.59
N VAL A 68 0.55 15.79 21.46
CA VAL A 68 -0.27 16.14 22.63
C VAL A 68 -0.98 14.86 23.05
N ASP A 69 -0.58 14.31 24.22
CA ASP A 69 -1.31 13.25 24.89
C ASP A 69 -2.63 13.81 25.42
N GLY A 70 -3.72 13.41 24.76
CA GLY A 70 -5.08 13.59 25.23
C GLY A 70 -5.96 12.47 24.67
N PRO A 71 -6.90 11.92 25.44
CA PRO A 71 -7.79 10.89 24.93
C PRO A 71 -8.64 11.47 23.80
N LEU A 72 -8.64 10.77 22.64
CA LEU A 72 -9.54 11.06 21.53
C LEU A 72 -10.96 10.95 22.06
N ALA A 73 -11.72 12.04 21.99
CA ALA A 73 -13.15 12.01 22.24
C ALA A 73 -13.81 11.00 21.29
N GLU A 74 -14.49 10.00 21.85
CA GLU A 74 -15.36 9.12 21.07
C GLU A 74 -16.43 9.99 20.40
N PRO A 75 -16.72 9.78 19.10
CA PRO A 75 -17.88 10.40 18.49
C PRO A 75 -19.14 9.90 19.21
N ALA A 76 -19.89 10.81 19.81
CA ALA A 76 -21.12 10.49 20.52
C ALA A 76 -22.10 9.75 19.59
N PRO A 77 -22.77 8.69 20.04
CA PRO A 77 -23.80 8.03 19.27
C PRO A 77 -25.04 8.94 19.24
N GLY A 78 -25.34 9.54 18.09
CA GLY A 78 -26.62 10.23 17.92
C GLY A 78 -26.65 11.50 17.08
N ASP A 79 -25.55 12.02 16.60
CA ASP A 79 -25.58 13.18 15.72
C ASP A 79 -25.92 12.79 14.28
N THR A 80 -27.22 12.84 13.96
CA THR A 80 -27.68 13.00 12.57
C THR A 80 -27.35 14.40 12.09
N VAL A 81 -26.06 14.65 11.86
CA VAL A 81 -25.62 15.91 11.27
C VAL A 81 -25.94 15.85 9.80
N THR A 82 -26.95 16.61 9.39
CA THR A 82 -27.15 16.98 7.98
C THR A 82 -25.82 17.49 7.45
N PRO A 83 -25.26 16.91 6.37
CA PRO A 83 -23.96 17.31 5.88
C PRO A 83 -23.99 18.79 5.47
N ARG A 84 -23.49 19.67 6.32
CA ARG A 84 -23.21 21.04 5.91
C ARG A 84 -21.92 20.96 5.08
N LEU A 85 -22.08 21.09 3.77
CA LEU A 85 -20.96 21.33 2.85
C LEU A 85 -20.14 22.49 3.42
N ARG A 86 -18.96 22.20 3.95
CA ARG A 86 -18.07 23.24 4.45
C ARG A 86 -17.49 23.99 3.26
N PRO A 87 -17.67 25.31 3.15
CA PRO A 87 -17.01 26.10 2.12
C PRO A 87 -15.53 26.27 2.53
N GLY A 88 -14.69 25.28 2.20
CA GLY A 88 -13.25 25.45 2.23
C GLY A 88 -12.82 26.21 0.97
N ARG A 89 -12.12 27.32 1.12
CA ARG A 89 -11.42 27.96 0.00
C ARG A 89 -9.96 27.53 0.00
N SER A 90 -9.46 27.10 -1.15
CA SER A 90 -8.02 27.02 -1.37
C SER A 90 -7.42 28.42 -1.17
N LYS A 91 -6.28 28.49 -0.48
CA LYS A 91 -5.55 29.75 -0.34
C LYS A 91 -4.77 30.12 -1.61
N THR A 92 -4.56 29.17 -2.51
CA THR A 92 -3.74 29.32 -3.71
C THR A 92 -4.53 29.77 -4.94
N ASP A 93 -5.75 29.22 -5.14
CA ASP A 93 -6.56 29.50 -6.34
C ASP A 93 -8.03 29.79 -6.05
N GLY A 94 -8.44 29.82 -4.78
CA GLY A 94 -9.83 30.04 -4.39
C GLY A 94 -10.73 28.82 -4.65
N THR A 95 -10.18 27.63 -4.90
CA THR A 95 -10.95 26.41 -5.19
C THR A 95 -11.81 26.04 -3.98
N SER A 96 -13.12 26.12 -4.14
CA SER A 96 -14.07 25.61 -3.16
C SER A 96 -14.34 24.12 -3.39
N PHE A 97 -14.88 23.43 -2.39
CA PHE A 97 -15.33 22.04 -2.53
C PHE A 97 -16.26 21.86 -3.74
N ALA A 98 -17.22 22.79 -3.93
CA ALA A 98 -18.12 22.77 -5.09
C ALA A 98 -17.38 22.93 -6.43
N THR A 99 -16.31 23.72 -6.48
CA THR A 99 -15.49 23.90 -7.67
C THR A 99 -14.67 22.63 -7.95
N ALA A 100 -14.09 21.99 -6.92
CA ALA A 100 -13.39 20.74 -7.04
C ALA A 100 -14.29 19.61 -7.58
N ILE A 101 -15.53 19.51 -7.08
CA ILE A 101 -16.53 18.55 -7.58
C ILE A 101 -16.83 18.83 -9.07
N ARG A 102 -17.15 20.07 -9.45
CA ARG A 102 -17.47 20.42 -10.85
C ARG A 102 -16.30 20.14 -11.79
N ALA A 103 -15.09 20.47 -11.38
CA ALA A 103 -13.88 20.18 -12.16
C ALA A 103 -13.67 18.67 -12.32
N GLY A 104 -13.86 17.91 -11.26
CA GLY A 104 -13.78 16.46 -11.27
C GLY A 104 -14.81 15.80 -12.19
N ILE A 105 -16.07 16.27 -12.18
CA ILE A 105 -17.12 15.79 -13.09
C ILE A 105 -16.72 15.99 -14.55
N ARG A 106 -16.19 17.18 -14.92
CA ARG A 106 -15.71 17.44 -16.28
C ARG A 106 -14.54 16.52 -16.68
N LYS A 107 -13.62 16.27 -15.76
CA LYS A 107 -12.47 15.39 -15.99
C LYS A 107 -12.90 13.92 -16.09
N GLU A 108 -13.86 13.48 -15.28
CA GLU A 108 -14.37 12.10 -15.33
C GLU A 108 -14.97 11.76 -16.70
N ALA A 109 -15.63 12.72 -17.36
CA ALA A 109 -16.15 12.54 -18.73
C ALA A 109 -15.04 12.30 -19.78
N SER A 110 -13.82 12.78 -19.53
CA SER A 110 -12.64 12.60 -20.40
C SER A 110 -11.59 11.64 -19.78
N TRP A 111 -11.98 10.86 -18.76
CA TRP A 111 -11.08 9.94 -18.09
C TRP A 111 -10.55 8.87 -19.04
N PRO A 112 -9.28 8.43 -18.94
CA PRO A 112 -8.76 7.39 -19.81
C PRO A 112 -9.61 6.11 -19.72
N LYS A 113 -9.84 5.49 -20.84
CA LYS A 113 -10.49 4.16 -20.86
C LYS A 113 -9.57 3.16 -20.20
N SER A 114 -9.98 2.65 -19.06
CA SER A 114 -9.30 1.55 -18.40
C SER A 114 -9.47 0.24 -19.16
N PRO A 115 -8.51 -0.67 -19.08
CA PRO A 115 -8.74 -2.05 -19.48
C PRO A 115 -9.99 -2.61 -18.79
N ALA A 116 -10.78 -3.41 -19.50
CA ALA A 116 -11.94 -4.07 -18.90
C ALA A 116 -11.48 -4.95 -17.71
N PRO A 117 -12.17 -4.89 -16.56
CA PRO A 117 -11.79 -5.69 -15.41
C PRO A 117 -12.00 -7.18 -15.70
N LEU A 118 -11.01 -7.99 -15.34
CA LEU A 118 -11.13 -9.46 -15.41
C LEU A 118 -11.98 -9.98 -14.24
N PRO A 119 -12.52 -11.22 -14.34
CA PRO A 119 -13.22 -11.87 -13.24
C PRO A 119 -12.41 -11.83 -11.92
N GLY A 120 -13.08 -11.50 -10.83
CA GLY A 120 -12.45 -11.35 -9.50
C GLY A 120 -11.77 -10.00 -9.25
N ALA A 121 -11.76 -9.07 -10.21
CA ALA A 121 -11.28 -7.71 -10.02
C ALA A 121 -12.09 -6.98 -8.94
N LEU A 122 -11.40 -6.30 -8.01
CA LEU A 122 -12.07 -5.57 -6.93
C LEU A 122 -12.69 -4.26 -7.41
N LEU A 123 -12.01 -3.55 -8.31
CA LEU A 123 -12.41 -2.24 -8.80
C LEU A 123 -12.96 -2.33 -10.24
N PRO A 124 -13.90 -1.49 -10.62
CA PRO A 124 -14.55 -0.39 -9.88
C PRO A 124 -15.76 -0.82 -9.05
N ALA A 125 -16.14 -2.12 -9.03
CA ALA A 125 -17.37 -2.60 -8.42
C ALA A 125 -17.46 -2.30 -6.92
N ASN A 126 -16.33 -2.36 -6.22
CA ASN A 126 -16.24 -2.15 -4.78
C ASN A 126 -15.52 -0.83 -4.45
N ARG A 127 -15.61 -0.42 -3.17
CA ARG A 127 -14.73 0.57 -2.55
C ARG A 127 -13.91 -0.11 -1.47
N ILE A 128 -12.60 0.16 -1.43
CA ILE A 128 -11.69 -0.37 -0.42
C ILE A 128 -11.50 0.68 0.67
N ILE A 129 -11.69 0.29 1.93
CA ILE A 129 -11.47 1.12 3.10
C ILE A 129 -10.33 0.52 3.90
N ALA A 130 -9.20 1.19 3.91
CA ALA A 130 -7.94 0.70 4.46
C ALA A 130 -7.52 1.45 5.72
N TYR A 131 -6.99 0.71 6.70
CA TYR A 131 -6.21 1.25 7.81
C TYR A 131 -4.73 1.04 7.53
N TYR A 132 -3.94 2.11 7.68
CA TYR A 132 -2.54 2.18 7.29
C TYR A 132 -1.62 2.26 8.50
N GLY A 133 -0.40 1.79 8.34
CA GLY A 133 0.68 1.99 9.29
C GLY A 133 1.59 0.78 9.46
N ASN A 134 2.26 0.73 10.62
CA ASN A 134 3.13 -0.36 10.99
C ASN A 134 3.01 -0.66 12.50
N PRO A 135 2.74 -1.91 12.91
CA PRO A 135 2.55 -2.27 14.32
C PRO A 135 3.73 -1.97 15.24
N HIS A 136 4.93 -1.79 14.69
CA HIS A 136 6.11 -1.39 15.48
C HIS A 136 6.19 0.12 15.76
N SER A 137 5.27 0.94 15.22
CA SER A 137 5.33 2.39 15.36
C SER A 137 3.96 3.01 15.63
N LYS A 138 3.79 3.52 16.85
CA LYS A 138 2.59 4.29 17.22
C LYS A 138 2.40 5.59 16.44
N LYS A 139 3.48 6.09 15.79
CA LYS A 139 3.48 7.35 15.04
C LYS A 139 3.28 7.17 13.53
N MET A 140 3.28 5.93 13.05
CA MET A 140 3.21 5.67 11.62
C MET A 140 1.78 5.51 11.12
N GLY A 141 0.83 5.27 12.00
CA GLY A 141 -0.58 5.18 11.64
C GLY A 141 -1.38 4.23 12.52
N VAL A 142 -2.66 4.14 12.22
CA VAL A 142 -3.71 3.51 13.04
C VAL A 142 -3.37 2.08 13.46
N ILE A 143 -2.79 1.28 12.58
CA ILE A 143 -2.50 -0.13 12.89
C ILE A 143 -1.33 -0.34 13.87
N GLY A 144 -0.59 0.73 14.18
CA GLY A 144 0.45 0.71 15.22
C GLY A 144 0.09 1.54 16.44
N GLU A 145 -0.83 2.49 16.29
CA GLU A 145 -1.24 3.42 17.34
C GLU A 145 -2.12 2.75 18.39
N TYR A 146 -3.05 1.90 17.98
CA TYR A 146 -4.03 1.27 18.86
C TYR A 146 -3.78 -0.23 19.05
N PRO A 147 -4.19 -0.80 20.20
CA PRO A 147 -4.24 -2.24 20.38
C PRO A 147 -5.09 -2.91 19.30
N GLU A 148 -4.74 -4.14 18.93
CA GLU A 148 -5.36 -4.91 17.84
C GLU A 148 -6.89 -4.87 17.85
N GLN A 149 -7.52 -5.26 18.98
CA GLN A 149 -8.98 -5.32 19.08
C GLN A 149 -9.63 -3.95 18.91
N GLN A 150 -9.03 -2.90 19.49
CA GLN A 150 -9.52 -1.54 19.35
C GLN A 150 -9.42 -1.06 17.90
N MET A 151 -8.27 -1.24 17.26
CA MET A 151 -8.03 -0.89 15.87
C MET A 151 -9.00 -1.58 14.93
N LEU A 152 -9.21 -2.90 15.09
CA LEU A 152 -10.14 -3.67 14.29
C LEU A 152 -11.61 -3.25 14.52
N GLY A 153 -11.98 -2.90 15.74
CA GLY A 153 -13.30 -2.32 16.06
C GLY A 153 -13.49 -0.93 15.45
N MET A 154 -12.43 -0.11 15.39
CA MET A 154 -12.47 1.18 14.69
C MET A 154 -12.65 0.98 13.17
N LEU A 155 -11.98 0.01 12.57
CA LEU A 155 -12.17 -0.32 11.15
C LEU A 155 -13.61 -0.72 10.85
N ASP A 156 -14.23 -1.54 11.71
CA ASP A 156 -15.64 -1.93 11.54
C ASP A 156 -16.59 -0.72 11.57
N ARG A 157 -16.38 0.22 12.50
CA ARG A 157 -17.17 1.47 12.55
C ARG A 157 -16.97 2.33 11.31
N THR A 158 -15.73 2.45 10.84
CA THR A 158 -15.41 3.19 9.61
C THR A 158 -16.09 2.56 8.40
N VAL A 159 -16.03 1.24 8.26
CA VAL A 159 -16.71 0.50 7.18
C VAL A 159 -18.23 0.69 7.25
N ALA A 160 -18.82 0.66 8.47
CA ALA A 160 -20.25 0.91 8.65
C ALA A 160 -20.65 2.33 8.23
N ALA A 161 -19.85 3.34 8.58
CA ALA A 161 -20.07 4.72 8.15
C ALA A 161 -20.03 4.89 6.62
N TRP A 162 -19.11 4.20 5.95
CA TRP A 162 -19.05 4.19 4.48
C TRP A 162 -20.24 3.48 3.84
N LYS A 163 -20.69 2.35 4.41
CA LYS A 163 -21.91 1.66 3.96
C LYS A 163 -23.16 2.52 4.12
N ALA A 164 -23.25 3.30 5.20
CA ALA A 164 -24.34 4.24 5.40
C ALA A 164 -24.33 5.40 4.40
N ALA A 165 -23.13 5.92 4.05
CA ALA A 165 -22.99 7.02 3.09
C ALA A 165 -23.26 6.60 1.64
N GLU A 166 -22.98 5.35 1.27
CA GLU A 166 -23.19 4.82 -0.09
C GLU A 166 -23.67 3.35 -0.03
N PRO A 167 -24.95 3.10 0.31
CA PRO A 167 -25.47 1.75 0.56
C PRO A 167 -25.38 0.79 -0.63
N LYS A 168 -25.35 1.34 -1.85
CA LYS A 168 -25.32 0.55 -3.10
C LYS A 168 -23.92 0.07 -3.49
N THR A 169 -22.87 0.57 -2.84
CA THR A 169 -21.49 0.20 -3.14
C THR A 169 -21.00 -0.81 -2.10
N PRO A 170 -20.60 -2.02 -2.50
CA PRO A 170 -19.96 -2.95 -1.60
C PRO A 170 -18.63 -2.37 -1.07
N ILE A 171 -18.41 -2.53 0.24
CA ILE A 171 -17.20 -2.04 0.92
C ILE A 171 -16.33 -3.23 1.30
N ILE A 172 -15.05 -3.15 0.92
CA ILE A 172 -14.03 -4.14 1.28
C ILE A 172 -13.12 -3.52 2.35
N PRO A 173 -13.08 -4.05 3.57
CA PRO A 173 -12.11 -3.64 4.57
C PRO A 173 -10.69 -4.00 4.12
N ALA A 174 -9.69 -3.21 4.52
CA ALA A 174 -8.30 -3.52 4.23
C ALA A 174 -7.39 -3.15 5.40
N ILE A 175 -6.33 -3.94 5.55
CA ILE A 175 -5.15 -3.59 6.33
C ILE A 175 -4.05 -3.21 5.33
N HIS A 176 -3.39 -2.08 5.52
CA HIS A 176 -2.32 -1.62 4.66
C HIS A 176 -1.03 -1.48 5.47
N LEU A 177 -0.25 -2.56 5.49
CA LEU A 177 1.01 -2.65 6.23
C LEU A 177 2.14 -2.00 5.44
N VAL A 178 2.89 -1.09 6.06
CA VAL A 178 4.20 -0.69 5.54
C VAL A 178 5.17 -1.85 5.76
N ALA A 179 5.37 -2.66 4.72
CA ALA A 179 6.16 -3.90 4.78
C ALA A 179 7.66 -3.65 4.54
N VAL A 180 7.99 -2.61 3.77
CA VAL A 180 9.34 -2.06 3.65
C VAL A 180 9.30 -0.64 4.16
N VAL A 181 9.97 -0.38 5.28
CA VAL A 181 9.84 0.85 6.06
C VAL A 181 11.09 1.69 5.90
N ALA A 182 10.96 2.93 5.38
CA ALA A 182 12.04 3.90 5.35
C ALA A 182 12.53 4.21 6.77
N GLN A 183 13.84 4.34 6.95
CA GLN A 183 14.50 4.51 8.24
C GLN A 183 15.23 5.85 8.34
N GLY A 184 15.39 6.34 9.56
CA GLY A 184 16.18 7.55 9.85
C GLY A 184 17.70 7.32 9.87
N ALA A 185 18.14 6.06 9.71
CA ALA A 185 19.54 5.63 9.72
C ALA A 185 19.82 4.69 8.54
N PRO A 186 21.07 4.62 8.05
CA PRO A 186 21.42 3.91 6.81
C PRO A 186 21.21 2.39 6.88
N GLY A 187 21.29 1.79 8.07
CA GLY A 187 21.32 0.33 8.21
C GLY A 187 22.65 -0.28 7.78
N ALA A 188 22.78 -1.61 7.88
CA ALA A 188 24.02 -2.32 7.56
C ALA A 188 24.36 -2.31 6.08
N ASP A 189 23.37 -2.19 5.20
CA ASP A 189 23.51 -2.20 3.75
C ASP A 189 23.40 -0.78 3.11
N ASN A 190 23.41 0.25 3.93
CA ASN A 190 23.27 1.66 3.51
C ASN A 190 22.02 1.98 2.68
N LYS A 191 20.97 1.18 2.81
CA LYS A 191 19.72 1.36 2.02
C LYS A 191 18.66 2.17 2.74
N TRP A 192 18.86 2.56 4.00
CA TRP A 192 17.96 3.40 4.79
C TRP A 192 16.51 2.85 4.87
N ARG A 193 16.38 1.54 4.88
CA ARG A 193 15.07 0.88 5.03
C ARG A 193 15.19 -0.39 5.86
N ARG A 194 14.06 -0.83 6.40
CA ARG A 194 13.91 -2.10 7.11
C ARG A 194 12.76 -2.88 6.49
N ARG A 195 12.97 -4.15 6.23
CA ARG A 195 11.90 -5.07 5.80
C ARG A 195 11.23 -5.67 7.02
N GLU A 196 9.91 -5.79 6.97
CA GLU A 196 9.18 -6.54 7.98
C GLU A 196 9.42 -8.04 7.81
N ASN A 197 9.43 -8.74 8.94
CA ASN A 197 9.58 -10.19 8.95
C ASN A 197 8.28 -10.92 8.59
N ALA A 198 8.39 -12.22 8.28
CA ALA A 198 7.25 -13.05 7.93
C ALA A 198 6.17 -13.06 9.02
N GLN A 199 6.56 -13.12 10.30
CA GLN A 199 5.61 -13.14 11.42
C GLN A 199 4.72 -11.87 11.44
N MET A 200 5.28 -10.70 11.16
CA MET A 200 4.52 -9.45 11.09
C MET A 200 3.55 -9.43 9.91
N ILE A 201 3.99 -9.89 8.74
CA ILE A 201 3.14 -9.96 7.55
C ILE A 201 1.99 -10.95 7.79
N GLU A 202 2.27 -12.14 8.35
CA GLU A 202 1.23 -13.13 8.67
C GLU A 202 0.25 -12.62 9.73
N LYS A 203 0.72 -11.92 10.75
CA LYS A 203 -0.13 -11.31 11.78
C LYS A 203 -1.12 -10.31 11.15
N THR A 204 -0.62 -9.40 10.32
CA THR A 204 -1.47 -8.39 9.67
C THR A 204 -2.38 -8.99 8.60
N TYR A 205 -1.94 -10.07 7.93
CA TYR A 205 -2.80 -10.86 7.07
C TYR A 205 -3.96 -11.51 7.84
N GLY A 206 -3.67 -12.06 9.02
CA GLY A 206 -4.70 -12.57 9.95
C GLY A 206 -5.74 -11.51 10.31
N TRP A 207 -5.32 -10.26 10.54
CA TRP A 207 -6.22 -9.14 10.78
C TRP A 207 -7.14 -8.86 9.59
N ALA A 208 -6.57 -8.79 8.38
CA ALA A 208 -7.36 -8.60 7.16
C ALA A 208 -8.39 -9.73 6.98
N LYS A 209 -7.98 -10.98 7.16
CA LYS A 209 -8.86 -12.16 7.06
C LYS A 209 -9.98 -12.14 8.09
N SER A 210 -9.71 -11.73 9.34
CA SER A 210 -10.73 -11.65 10.39
C SER A 210 -11.87 -10.68 10.03
N LYS A 211 -11.58 -9.69 9.18
CA LYS A 211 -12.56 -8.72 8.65
C LYS A 211 -13.14 -9.10 7.28
N LYS A 212 -12.84 -10.29 6.76
CA LYS A 212 -13.17 -10.72 5.38
C LYS A 212 -12.68 -9.69 4.36
N GLY A 213 -11.54 -9.10 4.65
CA GLY A 213 -10.91 -8.03 3.87
C GLY A 213 -9.64 -8.47 3.16
N VAL A 214 -8.89 -7.50 2.70
CA VAL A 214 -7.65 -7.68 1.94
C VAL A 214 -6.46 -7.04 2.66
N LEU A 215 -5.25 -7.55 2.38
CA LEU A 215 -3.99 -6.97 2.85
C LEU A 215 -3.32 -6.20 1.71
N PHE A 216 -2.79 -5.02 2.01
CA PHE A 216 -1.82 -4.34 1.18
C PHE A 216 -0.45 -4.38 1.86
N LEU A 217 0.59 -4.65 1.08
CA LEU A 217 1.99 -4.55 1.50
C LEU A 217 2.58 -3.30 0.84
N ASP A 218 3.00 -2.32 1.62
CA ASP A 218 3.53 -1.06 1.11
C ASP A 218 5.06 -1.03 1.09
N ILE A 219 5.63 -0.44 0.05
CA ILE A 219 7.07 -0.33 -0.15
C ILE A 219 7.51 1.14 -0.06
N GLN A 220 8.21 1.48 1.01
CA GLN A 220 9.02 2.69 1.17
C GLN A 220 10.49 2.33 0.91
N ALA A 221 10.89 2.18 -0.37
CA ALA A 221 12.16 1.55 -0.74
C ALA A 221 13.41 2.35 -0.33
N SER A 222 13.29 3.64 -0.06
CA SER A 222 14.38 4.52 0.31
C SER A 222 15.50 4.51 -0.73
N HIS A 223 16.76 4.24 -0.36
CA HIS A 223 17.90 4.11 -1.30
C HIS A 223 18.00 2.71 -1.95
N SER A 224 17.06 1.81 -1.67
CA SER A 224 16.93 0.54 -2.38
C SER A 224 16.17 0.71 -3.70
N THR A 225 15.98 -0.38 -4.42
CA THR A 225 15.24 -0.42 -5.69
C THR A 225 14.00 -1.29 -5.58
N LEU A 226 13.03 -1.09 -6.47
CA LEU A 226 11.87 -1.97 -6.55
C LEU A 226 12.27 -3.38 -7.02
N GLN A 227 13.38 -3.50 -7.76
CA GLN A 227 13.96 -4.78 -8.19
C GLN A 227 14.50 -5.59 -7.01
N GLU A 228 14.95 -4.92 -5.93
CA GLU A 228 15.41 -5.57 -4.70
C GLU A 228 14.27 -5.82 -3.69
N GLU A 229 13.28 -4.91 -3.62
CA GLU A 229 12.26 -4.95 -2.56
C GLU A 229 11.00 -5.74 -2.95
N LEU A 230 10.66 -5.83 -4.23
CA LEU A 230 9.46 -6.55 -4.67
C LEU A 230 9.59 -8.09 -4.62
N PRO A 231 10.72 -8.71 -5.06
CA PRO A 231 10.82 -10.18 -5.11
C PRO A 231 10.56 -10.88 -3.78
N PRO A 232 11.03 -10.41 -2.61
CA PRO A 232 10.72 -11.05 -1.33
C PRO A 232 9.23 -11.06 -0.98
N LEU A 233 8.44 -10.14 -1.54
CA LEU A 233 7.00 -10.03 -1.30
C LEU A 233 6.15 -10.89 -2.22
N LEU A 234 6.71 -11.45 -3.31
CA LEU A 234 5.94 -12.21 -4.32
C LEU A 234 5.27 -13.45 -3.74
N THR A 235 5.86 -14.09 -2.73
CA THR A 235 5.23 -15.23 -2.02
C THR A 235 3.90 -14.84 -1.40
N TYR A 236 3.83 -13.66 -0.76
CA TYR A 236 2.59 -13.14 -0.17
C TYR A 236 1.63 -12.63 -1.24
N LEU A 237 2.14 -11.92 -2.25
CA LEU A 237 1.37 -11.42 -3.40
C LEU A 237 0.79 -12.56 -4.26
N SER A 238 1.26 -13.79 -4.11
CA SER A 238 0.65 -14.98 -4.71
C SER A 238 -0.68 -15.38 -4.07
N ARG A 239 -1.08 -14.76 -2.96
CA ARG A 239 -2.41 -14.93 -2.36
C ARG A 239 -3.42 -14.04 -3.07
N PRO A 240 -4.65 -14.51 -3.32
CA PRO A 240 -5.65 -13.75 -4.09
C PRO A 240 -6.03 -12.40 -3.46
N ASP A 241 -5.97 -12.30 -2.15
CA ASP A 241 -6.39 -11.18 -1.31
C ASP A 241 -5.22 -10.35 -0.74
N VAL A 242 -4.02 -10.50 -1.30
CA VAL A 242 -2.86 -9.66 -0.97
C VAL A 242 -2.50 -8.78 -2.17
N HIS A 243 -2.39 -7.49 -1.94
CA HIS A 243 -2.16 -6.43 -2.91
C HIS A 243 -0.93 -5.60 -2.55
N LEU A 244 -0.60 -4.58 -3.35
CA LEU A 244 0.64 -3.83 -3.18
C LEU A 244 0.39 -2.32 -3.11
N GLY A 245 1.20 -1.63 -2.28
CA GLY A 245 1.35 -0.18 -2.26
C GLY A 245 2.78 0.22 -2.62
N LEU A 246 2.93 1.39 -3.21
CA LEU A 246 4.19 2.06 -3.49
C LEU A 246 4.14 3.47 -2.92
N ASP A 247 5.14 3.83 -2.12
CA ASP A 247 5.27 5.16 -1.53
C ASP A 247 6.45 5.94 -2.13
N PRO A 248 6.21 6.70 -3.21
CA PRO A 248 7.23 7.51 -3.88
C PRO A 248 7.84 8.60 -2.98
N GLU A 249 7.17 9.02 -1.89
CA GLU A 249 7.71 10.00 -0.96
C GLU A 249 9.08 9.58 -0.44
N PHE A 250 9.24 8.29 -0.19
CA PHE A 250 10.47 7.71 0.36
C PHE A 250 11.32 7.00 -0.71
N TYR A 251 11.07 7.21 -2.01
CA TYR A 251 11.90 6.62 -3.06
C TYR A 251 13.08 7.52 -3.41
N MET A 252 14.22 7.24 -2.77
CA MET A 252 15.45 8.05 -2.83
C MET A 252 16.49 7.47 -3.79
N HIS A 253 16.15 6.44 -4.56
CA HIS A 253 17.09 5.71 -5.43
C HIS A 253 17.86 6.61 -6.41
N HIS A 254 17.23 7.68 -6.89
CA HIS A 254 17.84 8.64 -7.80
C HIS A 254 18.52 9.82 -7.11
N ASP A 255 18.56 9.82 -5.77
CA ASP A 255 19.16 10.88 -4.98
C ASP A 255 20.61 10.59 -4.65
N LYS A 256 21.32 11.63 -4.22
CA LYS A 256 22.69 11.47 -3.72
C LYS A 256 22.70 10.50 -2.55
N GLU A 257 23.71 9.65 -2.50
CA GLU A 257 23.93 8.76 -1.38
C GLU A 257 23.96 9.50 -0.06
N GLY A 258 23.36 8.90 1.00
CA GLY A 258 23.32 9.49 2.32
C GLY A 258 22.24 10.56 2.56
N VAL A 259 21.41 10.90 1.57
CA VAL A 259 20.26 11.76 1.80
C VAL A 259 19.24 10.99 2.64
N ARG A 260 18.97 11.48 3.85
CA ARG A 260 18.02 10.84 4.75
C ARG A 260 16.61 10.86 4.14
N PRO A 261 15.88 9.72 4.14
CA PRO A 261 14.45 9.69 3.79
C PRO A 261 13.68 10.68 4.66
N SER A 262 12.67 11.33 4.12
CA SER A 262 11.91 12.45 4.72
C SER A 262 12.64 13.80 4.85
N ALA A 263 13.96 13.88 4.63
CA ALA A 263 14.64 15.19 4.52
C ALA A 263 14.23 15.91 3.24
N LYS A 264 13.80 15.18 2.24
CA LYS A 264 13.14 15.68 1.03
C LYS A 264 12.16 14.63 0.52
N ILE A 265 11.21 15.05 -0.29
CA ILE A 265 10.26 14.18 -0.97
C ILE A 265 10.98 13.46 -2.11
N GLY A 266 10.87 12.13 -2.15
CA GLY A 266 11.44 11.25 -3.16
C GLY A 266 10.72 11.35 -4.51
N THR A 267 11.20 10.55 -5.46
CA THR A 267 10.68 10.54 -6.84
C THR A 267 10.71 9.13 -7.41
N MET A 268 9.58 8.63 -7.85
CA MET A 268 9.42 7.36 -8.55
C MET A 268 8.89 7.63 -9.95
N LYS A 269 9.61 7.21 -11.00
CA LYS A 269 9.19 7.41 -12.38
C LYS A 269 8.16 6.38 -12.82
N ALA A 270 7.38 6.71 -13.83
CA ALA A 270 6.44 5.76 -14.44
C ALA A 270 7.13 4.46 -14.90
N ALA A 271 8.39 4.52 -15.30
CA ALA A 271 9.18 3.35 -15.68
C ALA A 271 9.33 2.34 -14.52
N ASP A 272 9.58 2.83 -13.29
CA ASP A 272 9.69 2.03 -12.07
C ASP A 272 8.34 1.41 -11.70
N ILE A 273 7.28 2.21 -11.76
CA ILE A 273 5.90 1.73 -11.50
C ILE A 273 5.49 0.68 -12.54
N ASN A 274 5.83 0.89 -13.81
CA ASN A 274 5.55 -0.06 -14.89
C ASN A 274 6.35 -1.37 -14.75
N TYR A 275 7.54 -1.34 -14.15
CA TYR A 275 8.26 -2.56 -13.78
C TYR A 275 7.42 -3.38 -12.80
N VAL A 276 6.89 -2.76 -11.76
CA VAL A 276 6.01 -3.41 -10.77
C VAL A 276 4.73 -3.95 -11.42
N ILE A 277 4.09 -3.15 -12.28
CA ILE A 277 2.89 -3.58 -13.01
C ILE A 277 3.17 -4.83 -13.83
N ARG A 278 4.26 -4.86 -14.61
CA ARG A 278 4.63 -6.05 -15.41
C ARG A 278 4.93 -7.27 -14.53
N THR A 279 5.57 -7.08 -13.39
CA THR A 279 5.88 -8.17 -12.46
C THR A 279 4.60 -8.75 -11.85
N LEU A 280 3.68 -7.90 -11.42
CA LEU A 280 2.37 -8.33 -10.90
C LEU A 280 1.50 -8.96 -11.99
N ASP A 281 1.50 -8.42 -13.21
CA ASP A 281 0.74 -8.97 -14.34
C ASP A 281 1.20 -10.40 -14.66
N LYS A 282 2.52 -10.61 -14.71
CA LYS A 282 3.12 -11.93 -14.87
C LYS A 282 2.74 -12.87 -13.73
N LEU A 283 2.84 -12.44 -12.48
CA LEU A 283 2.46 -13.22 -11.30
C LEU A 283 0.98 -13.66 -11.38
N VAL A 284 0.08 -12.73 -11.71
CA VAL A 284 -1.36 -13.01 -11.85
C VAL A 284 -1.62 -14.04 -12.95
N ALA A 285 -0.95 -13.89 -14.09
CA ALA A 285 -1.08 -14.83 -15.22
C ALA A 285 -0.56 -16.23 -14.86
N GLU A 286 0.64 -16.32 -14.28
CA GLU A 286 1.30 -17.60 -13.95
C GLU A 286 0.60 -18.38 -12.84
N LYS A 287 0.00 -17.66 -11.89
CA LYS A 287 -0.66 -18.27 -10.71
C LYS A 287 -2.18 -18.33 -10.84
N ASN A 288 -2.72 -17.90 -11.99
CA ASN A 288 -4.18 -17.82 -12.25
C ASN A 288 -4.92 -17.10 -11.11
N LEU A 289 -4.41 -15.92 -10.72
CA LEU A 289 -4.96 -15.12 -9.62
C LEU A 289 -6.03 -14.13 -10.12
N PRO A 290 -6.91 -13.66 -9.23
CA PRO A 290 -7.68 -12.45 -9.52
C PRO A 290 -6.74 -11.24 -9.68
N PRO A 291 -7.18 -10.18 -10.41
CA PRO A 291 -6.39 -8.98 -10.61
C PRO A 291 -5.88 -8.36 -9.30
N LYS A 292 -4.66 -7.87 -9.32
CA LYS A 292 -4.07 -7.15 -8.20
C LYS A 292 -4.44 -5.67 -8.23
N VAL A 293 -4.59 -5.08 -7.06
CA VAL A 293 -4.66 -3.62 -6.90
C VAL A 293 -3.27 -3.11 -6.52
N LEU A 294 -2.80 -2.11 -7.25
CA LEU A 294 -1.57 -1.38 -6.99
C LEU A 294 -1.92 0.05 -6.59
N VAL A 295 -1.65 0.42 -5.35
CA VAL A 295 -1.83 1.78 -4.83
C VAL A 295 -0.51 2.54 -4.98
N VAL A 296 -0.55 3.73 -5.59
CA VAL A 296 0.60 4.63 -5.73
C VAL A 296 0.28 5.93 -5.01
N HIS A 297 1.02 6.22 -3.94
CA HIS A 297 0.84 7.43 -3.13
C HIS A 297 1.35 8.66 -3.89
N ARG A 298 0.60 9.77 -3.81
CA ARG A 298 0.96 11.01 -4.50
C ARG A 298 0.30 12.24 -3.86
N PHE A 299 1.10 13.20 -3.40
CA PHE A 299 0.61 14.50 -2.94
C PHE A 299 1.43 15.68 -3.48
N THR A 300 2.38 15.41 -4.37
CA THR A 300 3.09 16.43 -5.16
C THR A 300 3.35 15.92 -6.58
N ALA A 301 3.54 16.84 -7.54
CA ALA A 301 3.91 16.48 -8.90
C ALA A 301 5.26 15.75 -8.96
N LYS A 302 6.19 16.11 -8.07
CA LYS A 302 7.55 15.56 -8.03
C LYS A 302 7.59 14.07 -7.66
N MET A 303 6.64 13.59 -6.86
CA MET A 303 6.60 12.18 -6.45
C MET A 303 6.48 11.24 -7.65
N VAL A 304 5.66 11.60 -8.64
CA VAL A 304 5.49 10.86 -9.89
C VAL A 304 5.37 11.87 -11.03
N PRO A 305 6.50 12.37 -11.57
CA PRO A 305 6.50 13.50 -12.51
C PRO A 305 5.90 13.18 -13.88
N ASP A 306 5.90 11.91 -14.26
CA ASP A 306 5.47 11.37 -15.55
C ASP A 306 4.31 10.35 -15.39
N ALA A 307 3.37 10.65 -14.50
CA ALA A 307 2.27 9.74 -14.17
C ALA A 307 1.46 9.27 -15.39
N GLU A 308 1.37 10.10 -16.43
CA GLU A 308 0.73 9.78 -17.71
C GLU A 308 1.43 8.63 -18.45
N GLY A 309 2.66 8.32 -18.06
CA GLY A 309 3.45 7.18 -18.54
C GLY A 309 3.09 5.85 -17.88
N ILE A 310 2.27 5.82 -16.84
CA ILE A 310 1.83 4.58 -16.16
C ILE A 310 0.88 3.81 -17.08
N ARG A 311 1.06 2.48 -17.15
CA ARG A 311 0.32 1.59 -18.07
C ARG A 311 -0.39 0.48 -17.30
N PRO A 312 -1.61 0.72 -16.80
CA PRO A 312 -2.43 -0.33 -16.20
C PRO A 312 -2.69 -1.49 -17.18
N THR A 313 -2.88 -2.69 -16.66
CA THR A 313 -3.21 -3.88 -17.45
C THR A 313 -4.54 -4.48 -16.98
N PRO A 314 -5.16 -5.40 -17.69
CA PRO A 314 -6.35 -6.10 -17.21
C PRO A 314 -6.13 -6.86 -15.90
N ARG A 315 -4.87 -7.24 -15.59
CA ARG A 315 -4.50 -7.99 -14.38
C ARG A 315 -3.99 -7.13 -13.24
N VAL A 316 -3.73 -5.82 -13.49
CA VAL A 316 -3.22 -4.89 -12.46
C VAL A 316 -4.01 -3.59 -12.51
N GLN A 317 -4.81 -3.37 -11.48
CA GLN A 317 -5.64 -2.19 -11.28
C GLN A 317 -4.86 -1.12 -10.51
N VAL A 318 -4.60 0.03 -11.13
CA VAL A 318 -3.76 1.08 -10.55
C VAL A 318 -4.63 2.16 -9.90
N VAL A 319 -4.35 2.47 -8.65
CA VAL A 319 -4.96 3.57 -7.90
C VAL A 319 -3.92 4.66 -7.68
N ILE A 320 -4.15 5.86 -8.20
CA ILE A 320 -3.39 7.04 -7.77
C ILE A 320 -4.05 7.61 -6.52
N HIS A 321 -3.31 7.58 -5.43
CA HIS A 321 -3.81 7.83 -4.09
C HIS A 321 -3.33 9.19 -3.56
N MET A 322 -4.26 10.14 -3.39
CA MET A 322 -3.96 11.44 -2.79
C MET A 322 -3.58 11.26 -1.33
N ASP A 323 -2.32 11.49 -1.00
CA ASP A 323 -1.70 11.22 0.31
C ASP A 323 -1.28 12.50 1.07
N GLY A 324 -1.79 13.65 0.70
CA GLY A 324 -1.51 14.90 1.41
C GLY A 324 -2.36 15.04 2.67
N TRP A 325 -1.76 15.55 3.77
CA TRP A 325 -2.49 15.90 4.98
C TRP A 325 -2.76 17.40 5.07
N GLY A 326 -3.75 17.78 5.85
CA GLY A 326 -4.09 19.17 6.12
C GLY A 326 -5.58 19.45 6.13
N PRO A 327 -5.97 20.75 6.20
CA PRO A 327 -7.37 21.14 6.22
C PRO A 327 -8.09 20.73 4.92
N PRO A 328 -9.42 20.57 4.94
CA PRO A 328 -10.19 20.09 3.80
C PRO A 328 -9.89 20.78 2.47
N TRP A 329 -9.75 22.12 2.46
CA TRP A 329 -9.46 22.88 1.26
C TRP A 329 -8.12 22.48 0.60
N LEU A 330 -7.07 22.24 1.41
CA LEU A 330 -5.76 21.83 0.91
C LEU A 330 -5.79 20.41 0.34
N LYS A 331 -6.57 19.53 0.96
CA LYS A 331 -6.74 18.16 0.49
C LYS A 331 -7.49 18.10 -0.85
N PHE A 332 -8.53 18.93 -1.02
CA PHE A 332 -9.23 19.03 -2.31
C PHE A 332 -8.34 19.62 -3.39
N ASP A 333 -7.54 20.63 -3.05
CA ASP A 333 -6.57 21.24 -3.94
C ASP A 333 -5.52 20.20 -4.38
N SER A 334 -4.93 19.48 -3.44
CA SER A 334 -3.97 18.42 -3.74
C SER A 334 -4.57 17.28 -4.57
N TYR A 335 -5.81 16.86 -4.26
CA TYR A 335 -6.52 15.87 -5.05
C TYR A 335 -6.73 16.34 -6.50
N HIS A 336 -7.16 17.59 -6.69
CA HIS A 336 -7.35 18.15 -8.01
C HIS A 336 -6.04 18.25 -8.79
N HIS A 337 -5.00 18.83 -8.19
CA HIS A 337 -3.73 19.09 -8.89
C HIS A 337 -2.94 17.83 -9.18
N TYR A 338 -2.89 16.88 -8.25
CA TYR A 338 -1.96 15.75 -8.35
C TYR A 338 -2.62 14.43 -8.74
N VAL A 339 -3.95 14.34 -8.68
CA VAL A 339 -4.67 13.13 -9.08
C VAL A 339 -5.59 13.41 -10.27
N VAL A 340 -6.52 14.36 -10.15
CA VAL A 340 -7.53 14.62 -11.18
C VAL A 340 -6.92 15.14 -12.49
N ASN A 341 -5.91 16.01 -12.40
CA ASN A 341 -5.24 16.55 -13.58
C ASN A 341 -4.24 15.58 -14.25
N HIS A 342 -3.94 14.46 -13.60
CA HIS A 342 -3.02 13.44 -14.11
C HIS A 342 -3.70 12.06 -14.09
N PRO A 343 -4.71 11.86 -14.96
CA PRO A 343 -5.54 10.67 -14.92
C PRO A 343 -4.76 9.42 -15.33
N VAL A 344 -4.92 8.34 -14.54
CA VAL A 344 -4.34 7.03 -14.85
C VAL A 344 -5.44 5.97 -14.95
N GLN A 345 -6.03 5.53 -13.83
CA GLN A 345 -7.10 4.54 -13.85
C GLN A 345 -8.11 4.79 -12.71
N PHE A 346 -7.77 4.43 -11.48
CA PHE A 346 -8.62 4.62 -10.31
C PHE A 346 -8.02 5.67 -9.37
N THR A 347 -8.85 6.24 -8.50
CA THR A 347 -8.42 7.27 -7.56
C THR A 347 -8.63 6.83 -6.13
N GLY A 348 -7.74 7.32 -5.24
CA GLY A 348 -7.82 7.13 -3.81
C GLY A 348 -7.62 8.43 -3.04
N PHE A 349 -7.99 8.41 -1.75
CA PHE A 349 -7.93 9.57 -0.89
C PHE A 349 -7.56 9.14 0.53
N LYS A 350 -6.55 9.78 1.12
CA LYS A 350 -6.08 9.51 2.48
C LYS A 350 -6.67 10.49 3.48
N LEU A 351 -6.96 10.01 4.67
CA LEU A 351 -7.41 10.78 5.82
C LEU A 351 -6.47 10.52 6.99
N PHE A 352 -6.07 11.60 7.66
CA PHE A 352 -5.18 11.54 8.81
C PHE A 352 -5.94 12.01 10.04
N TYR A 353 -6.22 11.10 10.97
CA TYR A 353 -7.00 11.39 12.17
C TYR A 353 -6.47 12.58 12.96
N HIS A 354 -5.14 12.71 13.09
CA HIS A 354 -4.49 13.77 13.83
C HIS A 354 -4.12 14.98 12.97
N ASN A 355 -3.48 14.75 11.82
CA ASN A 355 -2.89 15.83 11.04
C ASN A 355 -3.94 16.67 10.30
N ASP A 356 -5.04 16.06 9.83
CA ASP A 356 -6.10 16.79 9.14
C ASP A 356 -6.91 17.66 10.11
N THR A 357 -6.96 17.28 11.39
CA THR A 357 -7.74 17.98 12.43
C THR A 357 -6.92 18.94 13.28
N LYS A 358 -5.60 18.96 13.12
CA LYS A 358 -4.64 19.70 13.98
C LYS A 358 -4.94 21.19 14.12
N LYS A 359 -5.59 21.81 13.12
CA LYS A 359 -5.94 23.25 13.13
C LYS A 359 -7.40 23.51 13.50
N GLY A 360 -8.07 22.56 14.13
CA GLY A 360 -9.48 22.65 14.52
C GLY A 360 -10.48 22.34 13.40
N ASP A 361 -10.00 21.88 12.23
CA ASP A 361 -10.88 21.37 11.19
C ASP A 361 -11.42 19.99 11.60
N ALA A 362 -12.66 19.67 11.17
CA ALA A 362 -13.17 18.33 11.33
C ALA A 362 -12.63 17.41 10.22
N LEU A 363 -12.44 16.14 10.54
CA LEU A 363 -12.11 15.13 9.54
C LEU A 363 -13.22 15.07 8.48
N LEU A 364 -12.84 14.92 7.20
CA LEU A 364 -13.80 14.74 6.12
C LEU A 364 -14.60 13.45 6.31
N THR A 365 -15.91 13.56 6.17
CA THR A 365 -16.84 12.44 6.34
C THR A 365 -16.99 11.60 5.06
N PRO A 366 -17.40 10.33 5.16
CA PRO A 366 -17.76 9.54 4.00
C PRO A 366 -18.78 10.24 3.09
N SER A 367 -19.81 10.91 3.65
CA SER A 367 -20.85 11.62 2.90
C SER A 367 -20.30 12.80 2.08
N GLU A 368 -19.25 13.47 2.53
CA GLU A 368 -18.54 14.49 1.76
C GLU A 368 -17.70 13.85 0.65
N LEU A 369 -16.97 12.79 0.97
CA LEU A 369 -16.03 12.16 0.04
C LEU A 369 -16.71 11.38 -1.09
N VAL A 370 -17.91 10.84 -0.90
CA VAL A 370 -18.67 10.18 -1.99
C VAL A 370 -19.09 11.17 -3.11
N GLN A 371 -19.05 12.47 -2.84
CA GLN A 371 -19.36 13.51 -3.82
C GLN A 371 -18.17 13.84 -4.73
N LEU A 372 -16.94 13.49 -4.36
CA LEU A 372 -15.76 13.75 -5.18
C LEU A 372 -15.79 12.97 -6.49
N ARG A 373 -15.26 13.61 -7.53
CA ARG A 373 -15.08 13.01 -8.86
C ARG A 373 -13.65 13.24 -9.35
N PRO A 374 -13.04 12.30 -10.09
CA PRO A 374 -13.58 10.96 -10.34
C PRO A 374 -13.91 10.21 -9.04
N ARG A 375 -14.80 9.21 -9.13
CA ARG A 375 -15.23 8.44 -7.97
C ARG A 375 -14.04 7.82 -7.25
N LEU A 376 -13.96 8.04 -5.93
CA LEU A 376 -12.93 7.43 -5.09
C LEU A 376 -13.18 5.93 -4.94
N ASN A 377 -12.20 5.11 -5.29
CA ASN A 377 -12.28 3.65 -5.19
C ASN A 377 -11.50 3.09 -3.99
N TYR A 378 -10.54 3.85 -3.47
CA TYR A 378 -9.69 3.48 -2.35
C TYR A 378 -9.61 4.62 -1.35
N ILE A 379 -9.91 4.35 -0.10
CA ILE A 379 -9.82 5.31 1.00
C ILE A 379 -8.91 4.74 2.07
N GLN A 380 -7.96 5.54 2.53
CA GLN A 380 -7.00 5.13 3.55
C GLN A 380 -7.08 6.06 4.77
N TYR A 381 -7.05 5.48 5.94
CA TYR A 381 -7.00 6.18 7.23
C TYR A 381 -5.65 5.90 7.92
N GLN A 382 -5.02 7.01 8.36
CA GLN A 382 -3.77 6.99 9.10
C GLN A 382 -3.87 7.79 10.39
#